data_fae7aa4fd3791909f380b4fded32a0f4
#
_entry.id   fae7aa4fd3791909f380b4fded32a0f4
#
_cell.length_a   1.000
_cell.length_b   1.000
_cell.length_c   1.000
_cell.angle_alpha   90.00
_cell.angle_beta   90.00
_cell.angle_gamma   90.00
#
_symmetry.space_group_name_H-M   'P 1'
#
loop_
_entity.id
_entity.type
_entity.pdbx_description
1 polymer ?
#
loop_
_entity_poly.entity_id
_entity_poly.type
_entity_poly.pdbx_seq_one_letter_code
_entity_poly.pdbx_strand_id
1 'polypeptide(L)'
;MVKVMRVFVILLFSNFLITESIETFYKTGELMERYTTKNGVRDGTYQKWYLNGQIGKQSNYKNGVLDGQLIIWYPNGIVKATYPITNGILEGTVKYYDENGNLSWQVYEANRPNLQNKIDLSGWC
;
A
#
# COMPACT_ATOMS: atom_id res chain seq x y z
N MET A 1 -22.14 -0.13 0.91
CA MET A 1 -21.63 0.82 -0.10
C MET A 1 -20.42 1.52 0.52
N VAL A 2 -19.30 1.49 -0.13
CA VAL A 2 -18.09 2.20 0.31
C VAL A 2 -18.25 3.67 -0.08
N LYS A 3 -18.08 4.60 0.88
CA LYS A 3 -18.10 6.03 0.60
C LYS A 3 -16.74 6.45 0.05
N VAL A 4 -16.69 6.91 -1.18
CA VAL A 4 -15.49 7.49 -1.79
C VAL A 4 -15.51 8.99 -1.60
N MET A 5 -14.54 9.55 -0.89
CA MET A 5 -14.33 10.98 -0.80
C MET A 5 -13.06 11.33 -1.57
N ARG A 6 -13.18 12.22 -2.57
CA ARG A 6 -12.03 12.76 -3.31
C ARG A 6 -11.63 14.08 -2.68
N VAL A 7 -10.44 14.16 -2.16
CA VAL A 7 -9.87 15.43 -1.72
C VAL A 7 -8.93 15.92 -2.81
N PHE A 8 -9.30 17.03 -3.45
CA PHE A 8 -8.48 17.67 -4.47
C PHE A 8 -7.46 18.59 -3.80
N VAL A 9 -6.19 18.32 -3.98
CA VAL A 9 -5.14 19.29 -3.72
C VAL A 9 -4.67 19.81 -5.08
N ILE A 10 -5.17 20.98 -5.48
CA ILE A 10 -4.73 21.65 -6.71
C ILE A 10 -3.50 22.48 -6.36
N LEU A 11 -2.32 22.04 -6.78
CA LEU A 11 -1.12 22.87 -6.82
C LEU A 11 -1.04 23.53 -8.20
N LEU A 12 -1.46 24.80 -8.27
CA LEU A 12 -1.38 25.63 -9.47
C LEU A 12 0.08 26.09 -9.69
N PHE A 13 0.83 25.38 -10.52
CA PHE A 13 1.97 25.94 -11.23
C PHE A 13 2.03 25.39 -12.65
N SER A 14 1.97 26.27 -13.59
CA SER A 14 2.22 26.32 -15.06
C SER A 14 2.40 25.07 -15.94
N ASN A 15 2.27 23.87 -15.42
CA ASN A 15 1.98 22.61 -16.13
C ASN A 15 0.97 21.84 -15.29
N PHE A 16 -0.22 21.62 -15.82
CA PHE A 16 -1.36 20.98 -15.15
C PHE A 16 -1.05 19.57 -14.63
N LEU A 17 -0.31 19.47 -13.52
CA LEU A 17 -0.15 18.23 -12.76
C LEU A 17 -1.26 18.19 -11.70
N ILE A 18 -2.30 17.42 -11.96
CA ILE A 18 -3.38 17.20 -10.99
C ILE A 18 -2.93 16.08 -10.06
N THR A 19 -2.63 16.45 -8.81
CA THR A 19 -2.41 15.49 -7.73
C THR A 19 -3.67 15.39 -6.92
N GLU A 20 -4.21 14.18 -6.78
CA GLU A 20 -5.42 13.91 -6.01
C GLU A 20 -5.10 12.96 -4.87
N SER A 21 -5.64 13.22 -3.68
CA SER A 21 -5.71 12.25 -2.60
C SER A 21 -7.10 11.61 -2.60
N ILE A 22 -7.13 10.30 -2.66
CA ILE A 22 -8.37 9.51 -2.68
C ILE A 22 -8.48 8.75 -1.37
N GLU A 23 -9.61 8.91 -0.70
CA GLU A 23 -9.95 8.20 0.53
C GLU A 23 -11.21 7.38 0.35
N THR A 24 -11.21 6.17 0.87
CA THR A 24 -12.37 5.30 0.95
C THR A 24 -12.62 4.91 2.40
N PHE A 25 -13.88 4.66 2.74
CA PHE A 25 -14.28 4.42 4.11
C PHE A 25 -15.07 3.12 4.21
N TYR A 26 -14.98 2.45 5.35
CA TYR A 26 -15.87 1.37 5.71
C TYR A 26 -17.32 1.87 5.81
N LYS A 27 -18.29 0.96 5.79
CA LYS A 27 -19.72 1.32 5.97
C LYS A 27 -19.99 2.03 7.30
N THR A 28 -19.19 1.73 8.29
CA THR A 28 -19.24 2.29 9.66
C THR A 28 -18.62 3.69 9.76
N GLY A 29 -17.88 4.12 8.74
CA GLY A 29 -17.32 5.47 8.61
C GLY A 29 -15.83 5.61 8.86
N GLU A 30 -15.17 4.53 9.33
CA GLU A 30 -13.71 4.54 9.54
C GLU A 30 -12.97 4.53 8.21
N LEU A 31 -11.80 5.17 8.18
CA LEU A 31 -10.93 5.21 7.02
C LEU A 31 -10.48 3.78 6.64
N MET A 32 -10.70 3.39 5.40
CA MET A 32 -10.32 2.07 4.86
C MET A 32 -9.06 2.14 4.03
N GLU A 33 -8.99 3.08 3.10
CA GLU A 33 -7.85 3.27 2.21
C GLU A 33 -7.58 4.74 1.95
N ARG A 34 -6.30 5.06 1.76
CA ARG A 34 -5.84 6.36 1.24
C ARG A 34 -4.73 6.14 0.25
N TYR A 35 -4.81 6.83 -0.89
CA TYR A 35 -3.74 6.83 -1.87
C TYR A 35 -3.73 8.12 -2.67
N THR A 36 -2.59 8.42 -3.27
CA THR A 36 -2.43 9.59 -4.14
C THR A 36 -2.35 9.17 -5.60
N THR A 37 -2.88 10.02 -6.46
CA THR A 37 -2.75 9.91 -7.92
C THR A 37 -2.16 11.18 -8.49
N LYS A 38 -1.47 11.04 -9.61
CA LYS A 38 -0.97 12.13 -10.44
C LYS A 38 -1.49 11.92 -11.84
N ASN A 39 -2.31 12.86 -12.33
CA ASN A 39 -3.03 12.72 -13.60
C ASN A 39 -3.81 11.39 -13.70
N GLY A 40 -4.47 10.97 -12.63
CA GLY A 40 -5.26 9.74 -12.57
C GLY A 40 -4.46 8.44 -12.42
N VAL A 41 -3.13 8.51 -12.40
CA VAL A 41 -2.24 7.36 -12.21
C VAL A 41 -1.74 7.33 -10.77
N ARG A 42 -1.70 6.16 -10.11
CA ARG A 42 -1.17 6.05 -8.74
C ARG A 42 0.28 6.52 -8.69
N ASP A 43 0.55 7.52 -7.84
CA ASP A 43 1.88 8.07 -7.61
C ASP A 43 1.97 8.55 -6.18
N GLY A 44 2.93 8.03 -5.41
CA GLY A 44 3.08 8.28 -3.99
C GLY A 44 2.58 7.14 -3.11
N THR A 45 2.24 7.46 -1.87
CA THR A 45 1.92 6.47 -0.84
C THR A 45 0.51 5.91 -1.00
N TYR A 46 0.39 4.60 -0.84
CA TYR A 46 -0.86 3.87 -0.63
C TYR A 46 -0.88 3.32 0.78
N GLN A 47 -1.99 3.49 1.49
CA GLN A 47 -2.22 2.98 2.83
C GLN A 47 -3.60 2.34 2.94
N LYS A 48 -3.67 1.24 3.69
CA LYS A 48 -4.93 0.57 4.04
C LYS A 48 -4.97 0.30 5.54
N TRP A 49 -6.13 0.52 6.14
CA TRP A 49 -6.36 0.31 7.56
C TRP A 49 -7.35 -0.83 7.80
N TYR A 50 -7.20 -1.50 8.91
CA TYR A 50 -8.21 -2.39 9.46
C TYR A 50 -9.36 -1.58 10.06
N LEU A 51 -10.50 -2.24 10.28
CA LEU A 51 -11.67 -1.63 10.89
C LEU A 51 -11.39 -1.10 12.32
N ASN A 52 -10.41 -1.69 13.03
CA ASN A 52 -9.98 -1.21 14.35
C ASN A 52 -9.09 0.05 14.30
N GLY A 53 -8.86 0.63 13.11
CA GLY A 53 -8.05 1.83 12.91
C GLY A 53 -6.54 1.59 12.83
N GLN A 54 -6.07 0.36 13.02
CA GLN A 54 -4.65 0.01 12.85
C GLN A 54 -4.29 -0.05 11.36
N ILE A 55 -3.09 0.44 11.00
CA ILE A 55 -2.60 0.29 9.65
C ILE A 55 -2.40 -1.19 9.33
N GLY A 56 -2.88 -1.64 8.17
CA GLY A 56 -2.75 -3.02 7.73
C GLY A 56 -1.78 -3.19 6.58
N LYS A 57 -1.62 -2.15 5.74
CA LYS A 57 -0.74 -2.19 4.58
C LYS A 57 -0.24 -0.79 4.22
N GLN A 58 1.02 -0.72 3.81
CA GLN A 58 1.59 0.48 3.19
C GLN A 58 2.48 0.09 2.02
N SER A 59 2.41 0.84 0.95
CA SER A 59 3.29 0.72 -0.21
C SER A 59 3.46 2.08 -0.89
N ASN A 60 4.44 2.18 -1.78
CA ASN A 60 4.64 3.36 -2.61
C ASN A 60 4.49 3.01 -4.09
N TYR A 61 3.95 3.95 -4.83
CA TYR A 61 3.80 3.87 -6.28
C TYR A 61 4.55 5.01 -6.95
N LYS A 62 5.13 4.72 -8.09
CA LYS A 62 5.74 5.69 -8.99
C LYS A 62 5.24 5.44 -10.40
N ASN A 63 4.53 6.42 -10.96
CA ASN A 63 3.91 6.30 -12.29
C ASN A 63 3.09 5.01 -12.46
N GLY A 64 2.29 4.64 -11.46
CA GLY A 64 1.41 3.47 -11.49
C GLY A 64 2.08 2.14 -11.13
N VAL A 65 3.39 2.12 -10.93
CA VAL A 65 4.17 0.92 -10.61
C VAL A 65 4.59 0.94 -9.14
N LEU A 66 4.51 -0.22 -8.46
CA LEU A 66 5.04 -0.37 -7.09
C LEU A 66 6.54 -0.11 -7.10
N ASP A 67 6.99 0.81 -6.25
CA ASP A 67 8.40 1.16 -6.11
C ASP A 67 8.70 1.53 -4.66
N GLY A 68 9.52 0.74 -4.01
CA GLY A 68 9.85 0.86 -2.59
C GLY A 68 9.42 -0.35 -1.78
N GLN A 69 9.35 -0.20 -0.47
CA GLN A 69 8.99 -1.28 0.43
C GLN A 69 7.47 -1.42 0.57
N LEU A 70 6.96 -2.63 0.37
CA LEU A 70 5.62 -3.00 0.78
C LEU A 70 5.68 -3.58 2.18
N ILE A 71 4.91 -3.02 3.11
CA ILE A 71 4.83 -3.47 4.50
C ILE A 71 3.39 -3.88 4.80
N ILE A 72 3.24 -5.00 5.47
CA ILE A 72 1.98 -5.55 5.93
C ILE A 72 2.04 -5.72 7.44
N TRP A 73 0.98 -5.32 8.14
CA TRP A 73 0.86 -5.45 9.59
C TRP A 73 -0.26 -6.41 9.97
N TYR A 74 -0.18 -6.99 11.13
CA TYR A 74 -1.29 -7.65 11.80
C TYR A 74 -2.26 -6.62 12.40
N PRO A 75 -3.52 -7.02 12.70
CA PRO A 75 -4.48 -6.12 13.37
C PRO A 75 -4.03 -5.61 14.75
N ASN A 76 -3.05 -6.26 15.39
CA ASN A 76 -2.44 -5.81 16.64
C ASN A 76 -1.34 -4.75 16.45
N GLY A 77 -1.05 -4.33 15.19
CA GLY A 77 -0.06 -3.32 14.86
C GLY A 77 1.38 -3.83 14.68
N ILE A 78 1.61 -5.13 14.87
CA ILE A 78 2.92 -5.76 14.65
C ILE A 78 3.12 -6.01 13.15
N VAL A 79 4.33 -5.77 12.65
CA VAL A 79 4.68 -6.06 11.25
C VAL A 79 4.53 -7.56 11.00
N LYS A 80 3.77 -7.92 9.96
CA LYS A 80 3.59 -9.30 9.49
C LYS A 80 4.58 -9.69 8.42
N ALA A 81 4.81 -8.78 7.46
CA ALA A 81 5.71 -9.04 6.34
C ALA A 81 6.26 -7.75 5.73
N THR A 82 7.47 -7.86 5.16
CA THR A 82 8.08 -6.79 4.37
C THR A 82 8.59 -7.34 3.04
N TYR A 83 8.30 -6.59 1.97
CA TYR A 83 8.69 -6.96 0.60
C TYR A 83 9.45 -5.79 -0.03
N PRO A 84 10.73 -5.96 -0.37
CA PRO A 84 11.47 -4.95 -1.13
C PRO A 84 11.09 -5.02 -2.61
N ILE A 85 10.62 -3.89 -3.16
CA ILE A 85 10.14 -3.82 -4.55
C ILE A 85 10.81 -2.63 -5.23
N THR A 86 11.37 -2.86 -6.40
CA THR A 86 11.96 -1.82 -7.25
C THR A 86 11.35 -1.92 -8.64
N ASN A 87 10.71 -0.85 -9.12
CA ASN A 87 10.05 -0.81 -10.44
C ASN A 87 9.13 -2.02 -10.69
N GLY A 88 8.33 -2.42 -9.69
CA GLY A 88 7.40 -3.55 -9.77
C GLY A 88 8.06 -4.93 -9.67
N ILE A 89 9.35 -5.01 -9.47
CA ILE A 89 10.11 -6.24 -9.34
C ILE A 89 10.44 -6.48 -7.87
N LEU A 90 10.11 -7.68 -7.36
CA LEU A 90 10.54 -8.11 -6.05
C LEU A 90 12.02 -8.48 -6.10
N GLU A 91 12.83 -7.72 -5.40
CA GLU A 91 14.27 -7.92 -5.34
C GLU A 91 14.81 -7.60 -3.94
N GLY A 92 15.34 -8.60 -3.27
CA GLY A 92 15.89 -8.49 -1.93
C GLY A 92 15.30 -9.50 -0.96
N THR A 93 15.48 -9.27 0.33
CA THR A 93 15.03 -10.19 1.36
C THR A 93 13.60 -9.89 1.79
N VAL A 94 12.69 -10.79 1.47
CA VAL A 94 11.33 -10.82 2.05
C VAL A 94 11.43 -11.39 3.46
N LYS A 95 10.78 -10.72 4.41
CA LYS A 95 10.75 -11.15 5.81
C LYS A 95 9.33 -11.34 6.28
N TYR A 96 9.10 -12.38 7.07
CA TYR A 96 7.83 -12.68 7.72
C TYR A 96 8.03 -12.77 9.23
N TYR A 97 7.09 -12.20 9.97
CA TYR A 97 7.11 -12.15 11.43
C TYR A 97 5.85 -12.80 11.99
N ASP A 98 5.94 -13.35 13.19
CA ASP A 98 4.78 -13.80 13.94
C ASP A 98 4.05 -12.63 14.62
N GLU A 99 2.91 -12.90 15.26
CA GLU A 99 2.11 -11.89 15.95
C GLU A 99 2.77 -11.30 17.21
N ASN A 100 3.90 -11.86 17.65
CA ASN A 100 4.74 -11.34 18.74
C ASN A 100 5.91 -10.50 18.22
N GLY A 101 6.09 -10.42 16.88
CA GLY A 101 7.17 -9.67 16.25
C GLY A 101 8.47 -10.45 16.05
N ASN A 102 8.47 -11.76 16.33
CA ASN A 102 9.64 -12.58 16.08
C ASN A 102 9.75 -12.92 14.60
N LEU A 103 10.96 -12.89 14.04
CA LEU A 103 11.20 -13.30 12.67
C LEU A 103 10.87 -14.79 12.51
N SER A 104 9.82 -15.11 11.74
CA SER A 104 9.38 -16.49 11.48
C SER A 104 10.19 -17.13 10.36
N TRP A 105 10.31 -16.43 9.25
CA TRP A 105 11.18 -16.83 8.15
C TRP A 105 11.51 -15.68 7.20
N GLN A 106 12.56 -15.89 6.42
CA GLN A 106 12.95 -14.94 5.37
C GLN A 106 13.45 -15.69 4.14
N VAL A 107 13.30 -15.07 3.00
CA VAL A 107 13.79 -15.58 1.71
C VAL A 107 14.35 -14.44 0.87
N TYR A 108 15.45 -14.70 0.19
CA TYR A 108 15.96 -13.78 -0.82
C TYR A 108 15.29 -14.08 -2.15
N GLU A 109 14.67 -13.07 -2.70
CA GLU A 109 14.04 -13.12 -4.02
C GLU A 109 14.81 -12.20 -4.97
N ALA A 110 15.16 -12.71 -6.14
CA ALA A 110 15.81 -11.96 -7.21
C ALA A 110 14.96 -12.04 -8.48
N ASN A 111 14.75 -10.89 -9.12
CA ASN A 111 14.13 -10.78 -10.46
C ASN A 111 12.78 -11.50 -10.63
N ARG A 112 11.86 -11.37 -9.68
CA ARG A 112 10.48 -11.85 -9.88
C ARG A 112 9.58 -10.74 -10.41
N PRO A 113 9.31 -10.69 -11.73
CA PRO A 113 8.29 -9.80 -12.27
C PRO A 113 6.89 -10.26 -11.84
N ASN A 114 5.97 -9.31 -11.68
CA ASN A 114 4.54 -9.54 -11.41
C ASN A 114 4.15 -10.00 -10.00
N LEU A 115 4.67 -9.35 -8.97
CA LEU A 115 4.17 -9.55 -7.61
C LEU A 115 2.73 -9.04 -7.43
N GLN A 116 2.29 -8.08 -8.24
CA GLN A 116 0.95 -7.50 -8.16
C GLN A 116 -0.16 -8.56 -8.27
N ASN A 117 0.09 -9.66 -8.99
CA ASN A 117 -0.87 -10.75 -9.19
C ASN A 117 -0.69 -11.93 -8.21
N LYS A 118 0.40 -11.96 -7.44
CA LYS A 118 0.74 -13.07 -6.52
C LYS A 118 0.63 -12.73 -5.04
N ILE A 119 0.71 -11.47 -4.69
CA ILE A 119 0.30 -11.04 -3.36
C ILE A 119 -1.21 -10.96 -3.43
N ASP A 120 -1.88 -12.08 -3.21
CA ASP A 120 -3.33 -12.11 -3.10
C ASP A 120 -3.74 -11.25 -1.91
N LEU A 121 -4.16 -10.04 -2.24
CA LEU A 121 -4.60 -9.04 -1.27
C LEU A 121 -6.09 -9.21 -0.97
N SER A 122 -6.75 -10.22 -1.58
CA SER A 122 -8.18 -10.49 -1.43
C SER A 122 -8.53 -11.11 -0.08
N GLY A 123 -7.57 -11.70 0.64
CA GLY A 123 -7.74 -12.23 2.00
C GLY A 123 -7.71 -11.18 3.12
N TRP A 124 -7.77 -9.89 2.77
CA TRP A 124 -7.60 -8.76 3.70
C TRP A 124 -8.88 -8.00 3.98
N CYS A 125 -9.98 -8.64 3.81
CA CYS A 125 -11.28 -8.10 4.22
C CYS A 125 -11.67 -8.57 5.60
#